data_455204023ec9970b6b765616829a166f
#
_entry.id   455204023ec9970b6b765616829a166f
#
_cell.length_a   1.000
_cell.length_b   1.000
_cell.length_c   1.000
_cell.angle_alpha   90.00
_cell.angle_beta   90.00
_cell.angle_gamma   90.00
#
_symmetry.space_group_name_H-M   'P 1'
#
loop_
_entity.id
_entity.type
_entity.pdbx_description
1 polymer ?
#
loop_
_entity_poly.entity_id
_entity_poly.type
_entity_poly.pdbx_seq_one_letter_code
_entity_poly.pdbx_strand_id
1 'polypeptide(L)'
;MRFTKVLAVAVMAAATAATAGAQAPASYTKPLSIGVSGGASIPTGDLSNDANTGWNLNGHVGLATPTLPISFRGDVGYNNWGAKSFSGNLHMWNLTGNAVFDIPQPTGVSPYILGGIGAYKMGASSQGITANDSWRFGFNVGAGVKLPLSGFNTFLEAKYVQVNGDGGNAQFVPITFGVMF
;
A
#
# COMPACT_ATOMS: atom_id res chain seq x y z
N MET A 1 -12.60 -21.03 -1.32
CA MET A 1 -11.89 -21.26 -2.58
C MET A 1 -12.08 -20.17 -3.67
N ARG A 2 -12.29 -18.88 -3.31
CA ARG A 2 -12.45 -17.78 -4.31
C ARG A 2 -11.30 -16.76 -4.27
N PHE A 3 -10.45 -16.78 -3.26
CA PHE A 3 -9.35 -15.80 -3.08
C PHE A 3 -8.14 -16.03 -3.98
N THR A 4 -7.87 -17.28 -4.36
CA THR A 4 -6.73 -17.63 -5.24
C THR A 4 -6.84 -17.04 -6.64
N LYS A 5 -8.05 -16.75 -7.10
CA LYS A 5 -8.29 -16.21 -8.45
C LYS A 5 -8.05 -14.69 -8.56
N VAL A 6 -8.26 -13.94 -7.47
CA VAL A 6 -8.07 -12.48 -7.47
C VAL A 6 -6.58 -12.13 -7.40
N LEU A 7 -5.80 -12.89 -6.62
CA LEU A 7 -4.35 -12.68 -6.52
C LEU A 7 -3.64 -13.04 -7.84
N ALA A 8 -4.10 -14.07 -8.54
CA ALA A 8 -3.53 -14.49 -9.82
C ALA A 8 -3.77 -13.47 -10.94
N VAL A 9 -4.88 -12.73 -10.92
CA VAL A 9 -5.19 -11.70 -11.93
C VAL A 9 -4.31 -10.45 -11.73
N ALA A 10 -4.01 -10.07 -10.49
CA ALA A 10 -3.14 -8.93 -10.20
C ALA A 10 -1.68 -9.20 -10.62
N VAL A 11 -1.21 -10.45 -10.48
CA VAL A 11 0.16 -10.84 -10.88
C VAL A 11 0.27 -10.98 -12.41
N MET A 12 -0.77 -11.43 -13.11
CA MET A 12 -0.73 -11.54 -14.58
C MET A 12 -0.85 -10.18 -15.29
N ALA A 13 -1.55 -9.20 -14.72
CA ALA A 13 -1.62 -7.85 -15.30
C ALA A 13 -0.25 -7.13 -15.27
N ALA A 14 0.61 -7.45 -14.32
CA ALA A 14 1.98 -6.91 -14.25
C ALA A 14 2.92 -7.51 -15.31
N ALA A 15 2.66 -8.74 -15.79
CA ALA A 15 3.53 -9.43 -16.74
C ALA A 15 3.32 -9.00 -18.21
N THR A 16 2.16 -8.44 -18.56
CA THR A 16 1.84 -8.05 -19.95
C THR A 16 2.25 -6.62 -20.33
N ALA A 17 2.64 -5.79 -19.37
CA ALA A 17 3.08 -4.41 -19.61
C ALA A 17 4.57 -4.30 -20.07
N ALA A 18 5.28 -5.42 -20.21
CA ALA A 18 6.73 -5.46 -20.39
C ALA A 18 7.24 -5.17 -21.82
N THR A 19 6.39 -4.77 -22.78
CA THR A 19 6.81 -4.64 -24.18
C THR A 19 6.88 -3.22 -24.75
N ALA A 20 6.80 -2.17 -23.95
CA ALA A 20 6.86 -0.78 -24.42
C ALA A 20 8.15 -0.07 -23.98
N GLY A 21 9.14 -0.02 -24.87
CA GLY A 21 10.15 1.03 -24.93
C GLY A 21 11.32 0.93 -23.96
N ALA A 22 12.47 0.48 -24.46
CA ALA A 22 13.75 0.53 -23.76
C ALA A 22 14.21 1.99 -23.56
N GLN A 23 13.95 2.54 -22.38
CA GLN A 23 14.71 3.69 -21.85
C GLN A 23 15.52 3.19 -20.65
N ALA A 24 16.80 3.61 -20.57
CA ALA A 24 17.69 3.23 -19.48
C ALA A 24 17.03 3.49 -18.12
N PRO A 25 17.23 2.60 -17.13
CA PRO A 25 16.67 2.79 -15.82
C PRO A 25 17.14 4.11 -15.25
N ALA A 26 16.21 5.00 -14.92
CA ALA A 26 16.52 6.19 -14.17
C ALA A 26 17.00 5.73 -12.79
N SER A 27 18.31 5.66 -12.61
CA SER A 27 18.93 5.41 -11.31
C SER A 27 18.37 6.45 -10.34
N TYR A 28 17.82 5.99 -9.21
CA TYR A 28 17.48 6.86 -8.09
C TYR A 28 18.77 7.55 -7.62
N THR A 29 19.05 8.71 -8.13
CA THR A 29 20.24 9.50 -7.75
C THR A 29 20.02 10.31 -6.48
N LYS A 30 18.77 10.36 -5.98
CA LYS A 30 18.44 11.05 -4.72
C LYS A 30 18.33 10.02 -3.59
N PRO A 31 19.16 10.17 -2.53
CA PRO A 31 19.10 9.25 -1.39
C PRO A 31 17.76 9.37 -0.62
N LEU A 32 17.12 10.53 -0.70
CA LEU A 32 15.83 10.82 -0.07
C LEU A 32 14.78 11.10 -1.16
N SER A 33 13.63 10.49 -1.04
CA SER A 33 12.46 10.75 -1.89
C SER A 33 11.23 10.97 -1.02
N ILE A 34 10.31 11.81 -1.48
CA ILE A 34 9.01 12.03 -0.85
C ILE A 34 7.91 11.75 -1.85
N GLY A 35 6.75 11.31 -1.39
CA GLY A 35 5.68 10.98 -2.30
C GLY A 35 4.32 10.95 -1.65
N VAL A 36 3.32 10.83 -2.50
CA VAL A 36 1.92 10.67 -2.10
C VAL A 36 1.25 9.60 -2.96
N SER A 37 0.29 8.90 -2.38
CA SER A 37 -0.52 7.92 -3.11
C SER A 37 -1.95 7.87 -2.60
N GLY A 38 -2.85 7.40 -3.43
CA GLY A 38 -4.24 7.15 -3.07
C GLY A 38 -4.83 6.02 -3.90
N GLY A 39 -5.95 5.50 -3.44
CA GLY A 39 -6.59 4.40 -4.16
C GLY A 39 -7.72 3.75 -3.40
N ALA A 40 -8.05 2.53 -3.82
CA ALA A 40 -9.06 1.72 -3.17
C ALA A 40 -8.49 0.95 -1.98
N SER A 41 -9.29 0.78 -0.93
CA SER A 41 -8.96 -0.05 0.23
C SER A 41 -10.06 -1.12 0.37
N ILE A 42 -9.67 -2.38 0.16
CA ILE A 42 -10.59 -3.52 0.09
C ILE A 42 -10.49 -4.32 1.39
N PRO A 43 -11.53 -4.29 2.26
CA PRO A 43 -11.56 -5.11 3.45
C PRO A 43 -11.55 -6.61 3.11
N THR A 44 -10.83 -7.40 3.90
CA THR A 44 -10.74 -8.86 3.78
C THR A 44 -10.84 -9.50 5.17
N GLY A 45 -10.97 -10.82 5.23
CA GLY A 45 -11.12 -11.53 6.50
C GLY A 45 -12.29 -11.00 7.33
N ASP A 46 -12.09 -10.87 8.64
CA ASP A 46 -13.13 -10.42 9.56
C ASP A 46 -13.62 -9.00 9.26
N LEU A 47 -12.72 -8.10 8.86
CA LEU A 47 -13.09 -6.73 8.51
C LEU A 47 -14.09 -6.65 7.34
N SER A 48 -14.08 -7.63 6.45
CA SER A 48 -15.02 -7.68 5.32
C SER A 48 -16.48 -7.91 5.74
N ASN A 49 -16.73 -8.39 6.95
CA ASN A 49 -18.07 -8.55 7.49
C ASN A 49 -18.68 -7.20 7.90
N ASP A 50 -17.85 -6.26 8.36
CA ASP A 50 -18.25 -5.01 8.96
C ASP A 50 -18.07 -3.79 8.04
N ALA A 51 -17.22 -3.89 7.01
CA ALA A 51 -16.84 -2.79 6.14
C ALA A 51 -17.06 -3.07 4.66
N ASN A 52 -17.49 -2.05 3.92
CA ASN A 52 -17.51 -2.03 2.45
C ASN A 52 -16.14 -1.60 1.91
N THR A 53 -15.89 -1.82 0.61
CA THR A 53 -14.73 -1.23 -0.05
C THR A 53 -14.72 0.28 0.11
N GLY A 54 -13.57 0.82 0.46
CA GLY A 54 -13.35 2.23 0.71
C GLY A 54 -12.19 2.81 -0.09
N TRP A 55 -11.63 3.90 0.42
CA TRP A 55 -10.50 4.60 -0.18
C TRP A 55 -9.35 4.77 0.82
N ASN A 56 -8.17 5.04 0.31
CA ASN A 56 -7.00 5.37 1.11
C ASN A 56 -6.21 6.55 0.52
N LEU A 57 -5.47 7.21 1.40
CA LEU A 57 -4.51 8.27 1.08
C LEU A 57 -3.26 8.05 1.92
N ASN A 58 -2.07 8.16 1.30
CA ASN A 58 -0.81 7.94 2.00
C ASN A 58 0.24 8.98 1.59
N GLY A 59 1.07 9.36 2.56
CA GLY A 59 2.32 10.07 2.36
C GLY A 59 3.50 9.12 2.55
N HIS A 60 4.57 9.32 1.79
CA HIS A 60 5.74 8.44 1.74
C HIS A 60 7.03 9.22 1.91
N VAL A 61 7.97 8.64 2.64
CA VAL A 61 9.38 9.09 2.70
C VAL A 61 10.26 7.87 2.41
N GLY A 62 11.01 7.91 1.31
CA GLY A 62 11.89 6.84 0.87
C GLY A 62 13.35 7.18 1.10
N LEU A 63 14.14 6.17 1.51
CA LEU A 63 15.59 6.22 1.64
C LEU A 63 16.18 5.12 0.75
N ALA A 64 16.82 5.52 -0.34
CA ALA A 64 17.51 4.60 -1.23
C ALA A 64 18.91 4.23 -0.69
N THR A 65 19.29 2.96 -0.83
CA THR A 65 20.64 2.50 -0.56
C THR A 65 21.38 2.35 -1.89
N PRO A 66 22.44 3.15 -2.15
CA PRO A 66 23.06 3.22 -3.49
C PRO A 66 23.71 1.91 -3.97
N THR A 67 24.05 1.02 -3.05
CA THR A 67 24.81 -0.20 -3.33
C THR A 67 23.98 -1.48 -3.32
N LEU A 68 22.74 -1.42 -2.86
CA LEU A 68 21.87 -2.58 -2.72
C LEU A 68 20.53 -2.34 -3.44
N PRO A 69 19.91 -3.38 -3.99
CA PRO A 69 18.57 -3.27 -4.59
C PRO A 69 17.46 -3.17 -3.53
N ILE A 70 17.80 -2.71 -2.33
CA ILE A 70 16.90 -2.55 -1.18
C ILE A 70 16.83 -1.08 -0.83
N SER A 71 15.64 -0.56 -0.65
CA SER A 71 15.38 0.76 -0.10
C SER A 71 14.44 0.66 1.10
N PHE A 72 14.44 1.68 1.95
CA PHE A 72 13.53 1.77 3.09
C PHE A 72 12.49 2.84 2.82
N ARG A 73 11.24 2.60 3.24
CA ARG A 73 10.15 3.55 3.06
C ARG A 73 9.32 3.65 4.33
N GLY A 74 9.19 4.87 4.84
CA GLY A 74 8.21 5.22 5.86
C GLY A 74 6.92 5.69 5.21
N ASP A 75 5.78 5.16 5.65
CA ASP A 75 4.47 5.56 5.15
C ASP A 75 3.59 6.04 6.31
N VAL A 76 2.93 7.18 6.14
CA VAL A 76 1.80 7.62 6.96
C VAL A 76 0.54 7.57 6.11
N GLY A 77 -0.51 6.92 6.60
CA GLY A 77 -1.70 6.70 5.78
C GLY A 77 -3.00 6.81 6.54
N TYR A 78 -4.05 7.03 5.78
CA TYR A 78 -5.43 7.04 6.21
C TYR A 78 -6.27 6.18 5.29
N ASN A 79 -7.06 5.27 5.88
CA ASN A 79 -8.03 4.43 5.17
C ASN A 79 -9.41 4.76 5.71
N ASN A 80 -10.41 4.75 4.84
CA ASN A 80 -11.81 5.00 5.20
C ASN A 80 -12.71 4.01 4.46
N TRP A 81 -13.61 3.37 5.20
CA TRP A 81 -14.56 2.38 4.71
C TRP A 81 -15.97 2.72 5.19
N GLY A 82 -16.98 2.51 4.35
CA GLY A 82 -18.37 2.56 4.80
C GLY A 82 -18.68 1.38 5.71
N ALA A 83 -19.26 1.61 6.87
CA ALA A 83 -19.71 0.54 7.76
C ALA A 83 -20.93 -0.20 7.16
N LYS A 84 -21.04 -1.51 7.41
CA LYS A 84 -22.18 -2.33 6.99
C LYS A 84 -23.27 -2.43 8.05
N SER A 85 -22.85 -2.42 9.32
CA SER A 85 -23.72 -2.71 10.47
C SER A 85 -24.36 -1.46 11.07
N PHE A 86 -23.92 -0.25 10.67
CA PHE A 86 -24.47 1.03 11.15
C PHE A 86 -24.30 2.15 10.12
N SER A 87 -25.06 3.23 10.26
CA SER A 87 -24.91 4.42 9.41
C SER A 87 -23.68 5.22 9.85
N GLY A 88 -22.54 5.00 9.15
CA GLY A 88 -21.26 5.64 9.49
C GLY A 88 -20.10 5.06 8.72
N ASN A 89 -18.90 5.43 9.15
CA ASN A 89 -17.64 5.02 8.54
C ASN A 89 -16.70 4.40 9.57
N LEU A 90 -15.98 3.39 9.13
CA LEU A 90 -14.77 2.90 9.80
C LEU A 90 -13.56 3.58 9.19
N HIS A 91 -12.60 3.97 10.00
CA HIS A 91 -11.38 4.59 9.53
C HIS A 91 -10.16 4.04 10.26
N MET A 92 -9.00 4.13 9.63
CA MET A 92 -7.75 3.66 10.18
C MET A 92 -6.59 4.58 9.78
N TRP A 93 -5.89 5.10 10.78
CA TRP A 93 -4.58 5.72 10.61
C TRP A 93 -3.50 4.66 10.69
N ASN A 94 -2.45 4.79 9.90
CA ASN A 94 -1.30 3.92 9.96
C ASN A 94 0.01 4.70 9.85
N LEU A 95 1.01 4.19 10.56
CA LEU A 95 2.41 4.58 10.44
C LEU A 95 3.23 3.30 10.26
N THR A 96 3.88 3.13 9.13
CA THR A 96 4.58 1.89 8.78
C THR A 96 6.00 2.15 8.30
N GLY A 97 6.90 1.23 8.62
CA GLY A 97 8.24 1.15 8.05
C GLY A 97 8.35 -0.09 7.16
N ASN A 98 8.84 0.09 5.94
CA ASN A 98 8.87 -0.94 4.91
C ASN A 98 10.28 -1.08 4.34
N ALA A 99 10.71 -2.31 4.08
CA ALA A 99 11.80 -2.63 3.19
C ALA A 99 11.22 -2.88 1.80
N VAL A 100 11.79 -2.24 0.79
CA VAL A 100 11.37 -2.33 -0.61
C VAL A 100 12.53 -2.94 -1.40
N PHE A 101 12.28 -4.06 -2.06
CA PHE A 101 13.25 -4.74 -2.92
C PHE A 101 12.86 -4.50 -4.38
N ASP A 102 13.68 -3.74 -5.09
CA ASP A 102 13.51 -3.46 -6.51
C ASP A 102 14.07 -4.63 -7.34
N ILE A 103 13.26 -5.17 -8.25
CA ILE A 103 13.67 -6.23 -9.17
C ILE A 103 14.26 -5.55 -10.40
N PRO A 104 15.60 -5.61 -10.61
CA PRO A 104 16.25 -4.94 -11.72
C PRO A 104 15.70 -5.42 -13.06
N GLN A 105 15.31 -4.50 -13.91
CA GLN A 105 14.84 -4.79 -15.28
C GLN A 105 15.55 -3.85 -16.27
N PRO A 106 15.91 -4.33 -17.47
CA PRO A 106 16.48 -3.48 -18.52
C PRO A 106 15.45 -2.52 -19.13
N THR A 107 14.18 -2.71 -18.86
CA THR A 107 13.07 -1.86 -19.31
C THR A 107 12.80 -0.76 -18.29
N GLY A 108 12.23 0.36 -18.72
CA GLY A 108 11.89 1.48 -17.83
C GLY A 108 10.85 1.15 -16.74
N VAL A 109 10.21 -0.01 -16.78
CA VAL A 109 9.25 -0.50 -15.77
C VAL A 109 10.01 -1.34 -14.76
N SER A 110 9.96 -0.97 -13.48
CA SER A 110 10.66 -1.67 -12.40
C SER A 110 9.66 -2.30 -11.43
N PRO A 111 9.45 -3.63 -11.50
CA PRO A 111 8.69 -4.35 -10.49
C PRO A 111 9.42 -4.30 -9.13
N TYR A 112 8.68 -4.34 -8.06
CA TYR A 112 9.24 -4.44 -6.71
C TYR A 112 8.33 -5.24 -5.79
N ILE A 113 8.91 -5.76 -4.74
CA ILE A 113 8.21 -6.33 -3.60
C ILE A 113 8.53 -5.52 -2.35
N LEU A 114 7.64 -5.53 -1.40
CA LEU A 114 7.87 -4.87 -0.13
C LEU A 114 7.29 -5.66 1.03
N GLY A 115 7.87 -5.45 2.19
CA GLY A 115 7.37 -5.96 3.45
C GLY A 115 7.68 -4.99 4.58
N GLY A 116 6.79 -4.88 5.53
CA GLY A 116 6.95 -3.93 6.61
C GLY A 116 6.10 -4.21 7.83
N ILE A 117 6.36 -3.42 8.85
CA ILE A 117 5.66 -3.45 10.13
C ILE A 117 5.21 -2.03 10.48
N GLY A 118 4.23 -1.92 11.36
CA GLY A 118 3.77 -0.60 11.76
C GLY A 118 2.75 -0.58 12.87
N ALA A 119 2.37 0.64 13.22
CA ALA A 119 1.33 0.95 14.17
C ALA A 119 0.08 1.42 13.42
N TYR A 120 -1.07 0.93 13.86
CA TYR A 120 -2.36 1.17 13.26
C TYR A 120 -3.36 1.60 14.34
N LYS A 121 -4.17 2.61 14.04
CA LYS A 121 -5.21 3.10 14.94
C LYS A 121 -6.53 3.12 14.21
N MET A 122 -7.43 2.22 14.62
CA MET A 122 -8.79 2.13 14.08
C MET A 122 -9.73 3.07 14.82
N GLY A 123 -10.74 3.55 14.14
CA GLY A 123 -11.83 4.31 14.72
C GLY A 123 -13.12 4.12 13.93
N ALA A 124 -14.22 4.50 14.56
CA ALA A 124 -15.54 4.52 13.95
C ALA A 124 -16.18 5.90 14.13
N SER A 125 -16.87 6.38 13.10
CA SER A 125 -17.59 7.65 13.14
C SER A 125 -19.05 7.43 12.75
N SER A 126 -19.97 7.89 13.60
CA SER A 126 -21.40 7.87 13.35
C SER A 126 -22.06 9.11 13.95
N GLN A 127 -22.92 9.80 13.17
CA GLN A 127 -23.69 10.96 13.61
C GLN A 127 -22.89 12.06 14.35
N GLY A 128 -21.65 12.32 13.90
CA GLY A 128 -20.77 13.33 14.52
C GLY A 128 -20.00 12.85 15.77
N ILE A 129 -20.23 11.62 16.22
CA ILE A 129 -19.48 11.00 17.32
C ILE A 129 -18.36 10.16 16.72
N THR A 130 -17.12 10.38 17.16
CA THR A 130 -15.96 9.61 16.76
C THR A 130 -15.41 8.84 17.96
N ALA A 131 -15.36 7.53 17.86
CA ALA A 131 -14.66 6.65 18.79
C ALA A 131 -13.34 6.18 18.15
N ASN A 132 -12.25 6.25 18.89
CA ASN A 132 -10.94 5.77 18.46
C ASN A 132 -10.45 4.67 19.41
N ASP A 133 -9.86 3.65 18.82
CA ASP A 133 -9.18 2.58 19.54
C ASP A 133 -7.72 2.97 19.86
N SER A 134 -7.04 2.12 20.61
CA SER A 134 -5.61 2.25 20.87
C SER A 134 -4.78 1.89 19.63
N TRP A 135 -3.51 2.31 19.62
CA TRP A 135 -2.57 1.89 18.61
C TRP A 135 -2.30 0.39 18.71
N ARG A 136 -2.35 -0.30 17.59
CA ARG A 136 -2.12 -1.74 17.46
C ARG A 136 -0.99 -2.02 16.50
N PHE A 137 -0.26 -3.08 16.75
CA PHE A 137 0.80 -3.54 15.87
C PHE A 137 0.23 -4.33 14.69
N GLY A 138 0.84 -4.17 13.53
CA GLY A 138 0.50 -4.92 12.33
C GLY A 138 1.68 -5.07 11.39
N PHE A 139 1.50 -5.90 10.38
CA PHE A 139 2.47 -6.08 9.31
C PHE A 139 1.80 -5.94 7.95
N ASN A 140 2.62 -5.71 6.94
CA ASN A 140 2.18 -5.69 5.56
C ASN A 140 3.19 -6.38 4.64
N VAL A 141 2.68 -6.91 3.54
CA VAL A 141 3.48 -7.45 2.44
C VAL A 141 2.79 -7.07 1.14
N GLY A 142 3.57 -6.74 0.12
CA GLY A 142 2.97 -6.31 -1.14
C GLY A 142 3.93 -6.36 -2.31
N ALA A 143 3.40 -5.96 -3.46
CA ALA A 143 4.14 -5.82 -4.69
C ALA A 143 3.62 -4.63 -5.48
N GLY A 144 4.49 -4.10 -6.34
CA GLY A 144 4.12 -2.99 -7.21
C GLY A 144 5.02 -2.89 -8.42
N VAL A 145 4.71 -1.89 -9.22
CA VAL A 145 5.51 -1.52 -10.38
C VAL A 145 5.79 -0.01 -10.34
N LYS A 146 7.03 0.36 -10.57
CA LYS A 146 7.46 1.76 -10.75
C LYS A 146 7.56 2.08 -12.24
N LEU A 147 7.05 3.23 -12.61
CA LEU A 147 7.10 3.78 -13.95
C LEU A 147 7.84 5.12 -13.85
N PRO A 148 9.13 5.16 -14.22
CA PRO A 148 9.89 6.40 -14.20
C PRO A 148 9.37 7.36 -15.26
N LEU A 149 9.11 8.60 -14.87
CA LEU A 149 8.81 9.72 -15.75
C LEU A 149 9.87 10.80 -15.57
N SER A 150 9.96 11.74 -16.50
CA SER A 150 10.93 12.83 -16.42
C SER A 150 10.68 13.67 -15.15
N GLY A 151 11.57 13.54 -14.16
CA GLY A 151 11.54 14.33 -12.92
C GLY A 151 10.82 13.72 -11.73
N PHE A 152 10.00 12.67 -11.91
CA PHE A 152 9.32 11.95 -10.83
C PHE A 152 9.04 10.49 -11.22
N ASN A 153 8.74 9.66 -10.25
CA ASN A 153 8.36 8.27 -10.49
C ASN A 153 6.91 8.06 -10.12
N THR A 154 6.16 7.39 -10.96
CA THR A 154 4.85 6.89 -10.59
C THR A 154 4.95 5.43 -10.17
N PHE A 155 3.99 4.97 -9.37
CA PHE A 155 3.91 3.57 -8.99
C PHE A 155 2.46 3.12 -8.84
N LEU A 156 2.24 1.84 -9.12
CA LEU A 156 1.03 1.11 -8.77
C LEU A 156 1.42 0.01 -7.79
N GLU A 157 0.73 -0.07 -6.66
CA GLU A 157 1.08 -0.96 -5.55
C GLU A 157 -0.17 -1.64 -4.99
N ALA A 158 -0.07 -2.91 -4.67
CA ALA A 158 -1.05 -3.64 -3.87
C ALA A 158 -0.36 -4.25 -2.65
N LYS A 159 -0.93 -4.03 -1.46
CA LYS A 159 -0.44 -4.60 -0.19
C LYS A 159 -1.51 -5.48 0.45
N TYR A 160 -1.11 -6.54 1.11
CA TYR A 160 -1.90 -7.20 2.13
C TYR A 160 -1.48 -6.65 3.49
N VAL A 161 -2.42 -6.19 4.27
CA VAL A 161 -2.21 -5.62 5.60
C VAL A 161 -2.96 -6.47 6.62
N GLN A 162 -2.29 -6.83 7.70
CA GLN A 162 -2.91 -7.47 8.86
C GLN A 162 -2.55 -6.70 10.13
N VAL A 163 -3.57 -6.32 10.87
CA VAL A 163 -3.46 -5.61 12.14
C VAL A 163 -3.97 -6.53 13.24
N ASN A 164 -3.17 -6.77 14.26
CA ASN A 164 -3.52 -7.64 15.38
C ASN A 164 -4.50 -6.92 16.30
N GLY A 165 -5.59 -7.60 16.67
CA GLY A 165 -6.61 -7.08 17.59
C GLY A 165 -6.92 -8.07 18.69
N ASP A 166 -7.39 -7.58 19.85
CA ASP A 166 -7.72 -8.43 21.01
C ASP A 166 -8.97 -9.29 20.80
N GLY A 167 -9.81 -8.95 19.83
CA GLY A 167 -11.05 -9.68 19.48
C GLY A 167 -11.12 -10.17 18.04
N GLY A 168 -10.02 -10.11 17.30
CA GLY A 168 -9.94 -10.48 15.86
C GLY A 168 -8.95 -9.62 15.10
N ASN A 169 -8.49 -10.08 13.96
CA ASN A 169 -7.52 -9.37 13.15
C ASN A 169 -8.23 -8.53 12.08
N ALA A 170 -7.87 -7.25 11.97
CA ALA A 170 -8.31 -6.45 10.85
C ALA A 170 -7.39 -6.71 9.65
N GLN A 171 -7.98 -7.11 8.52
CA GLN A 171 -7.26 -7.45 7.29
C GLN A 171 -7.83 -6.67 6.13
N PHE A 172 -6.96 -6.11 5.28
CA PHE A 172 -7.40 -5.39 4.09
C PHE A 172 -6.31 -5.34 3.02
N VAL A 173 -6.72 -5.05 1.79
CA VAL A 173 -5.84 -4.92 0.63
C VAL A 173 -6.01 -3.51 0.05
N PRO A 174 -5.12 -2.55 0.36
CA PRO A 174 -5.03 -1.30 -0.38
C PRO A 174 -4.41 -1.54 -1.77
N ILE A 175 -5.04 -0.96 -2.78
CA ILE A 175 -4.51 -0.85 -4.15
C ILE A 175 -4.33 0.64 -4.40
N THR A 176 -3.10 1.08 -4.57
CA THR A 176 -2.74 2.49 -4.61
C THR A 176 -1.98 2.85 -5.89
N PHE A 177 -2.29 4.02 -6.41
CA PHE A 177 -1.47 4.71 -7.39
C PHE A 177 -0.81 5.92 -6.73
N GLY A 178 0.47 6.16 -7.01
CA GLY A 178 1.20 7.24 -6.37
C GLY A 178 2.32 7.81 -7.21
N VAL A 179 2.89 8.90 -6.68
CA VAL A 179 4.03 9.62 -7.25
C VAL A 179 5.10 9.80 -6.17
N MET A 180 6.37 9.68 -6.57
CA MET A 180 7.57 9.91 -5.75
C MET A 180 8.49 10.90 -6.45
N PHE A 181 9.00 11.88 -5.69
CA PHE A 181 9.86 12.98 -6.14
C PHE A 181 11.27 12.89 -5.58
#